data_78e944e32ddbd8576b006154fb1272d0
#
_entry.id   78e944e32ddbd8576b006154fb1272d0
#
_cell.length_a   1.000
_cell.length_b   1.000
_cell.length_c   1.000
_cell.angle_alpha   90.00
_cell.angle_beta   90.00
_cell.angle_gamma   90.00
#
_symmetry.space_group_name_H-M   'P 1'
#
loop_
_entity.id
_entity.type
_entity.pdbx_description
1 polymer ?
#
loop_
_entity_poly.entity_id
_entity_poly.type
_entity_poly.pdbx_seq_one_letter_code
_entity_poly.pdbx_strand_id
1 'polypeptide(L)'
;MAFRIDATSGTPPYEQLRTQVASQVAAGELAAGTRLPTVRSLAEELGIAVNTVARAYRELEADGVVTTNGRRGTVVSSAALADGDALALAAGYVDQARRRGLTLAEATRLVEQAWPR
;
A
#
# COMPACT_ATOMS: atom_id res chain seq x y z
N MET A 1 1.37 -0.75 15.94
CA MET A 1 0.66 -0.92 14.65
C MET A 1 -0.81 -0.70 14.92
N ALA A 2 -1.35 0.35 14.37
CA ALA A 2 -2.74 0.72 14.63
C ALA A 2 -3.45 0.97 13.30
N PHE A 3 -4.51 0.20 13.08
CA PHE A 3 -5.36 0.36 11.92
C PHE A 3 -6.78 0.65 12.36
N ARG A 4 -7.50 1.41 11.56
CA ARG A 4 -8.89 1.77 11.83
C ARG A 4 -9.73 1.65 10.58
N ILE A 5 -10.94 1.15 10.75
CA ILE A 5 -11.89 1.05 9.64
C ILE A 5 -13.08 1.97 9.93
N ASP A 6 -13.35 2.86 8.99
CA ASP A 6 -14.50 3.76 9.05
C ASP A 6 -15.65 3.15 8.25
N ALA A 7 -16.62 2.60 8.95
CA ALA A 7 -17.77 1.95 8.32
C ALA A 7 -18.65 2.92 7.54
N THR A 8 -18.54 4.22 7.79
CA THR A 8 -19.34 5.24 7.12
C THR A 8 -18.67 5.81 5.87
N SER A 9 -17.40 5.44 5.64
CA SER A 9 -16.67 5.89 4.46
C SER A 9 -17.21 5.22 3.19
N GLY A 10 -17.15 5.94 2.08
CA GLY A 10 -17.44 5.37 0.77
C GLY A 10 -16.36 4.40 0.28
N THR A 11 -15.21 4.38 0.91
CA THR A 11 -14.11 3.47 0.55
C THR A 11 -14.34 2.12 1.22
N PRO A 12 -14.27 1.00 0.46
CA PRO A 12 -14.45 -0.33 1.04
C PRO A 12 -13.44 -0.63 2.15
N PRO A 13 -13.82 -1.40 3.18
CA PRO A 13 -12.92 -1.72 4.29
C PRO A 13 -11.59 -2.34 3.87
N TYR A 14 -11.57 -3.25 2.88
CA TYR A 14 -10.31 -3.86 2.44
C TYR A 14 -9.35 -2.80 1.88
N GLU A 15 -9.87 -1.82 1.18
CA GLU A 15 -9.06 -0.76 0.59
C GLU A 15 -8.56 0.22 1.65
N GLN A 16 -9.37 0.50 2.66
CA GLN A 16 -8.94 1.30 3.80
C GLN A 16 -7.76 0.64 4.49
N LEU A 17 -7.85 -0.66 4.76
CA LEU A 17 -6.77 -1.40 5.41
C LEU A 17 -5.53 -1.45 4.53
N ARG A 18 -5.68 -1.77 3.25
CA ARG A 18 -4.57 -1.82 2.31
C ARG A 18 -3.82 -0.49 2.26
N THR A 19 -4.56 0.60 2.15
CA THR A 19 -3.97 1.94 2.09
C THR A 19 -3.23 2.29 3.37
N GLN A 20 -3.80 1.96 4.53
CA GLN A 20 -3.14 2.24 5.80
C GLN A 20 -1.82 1.48 5.95
N VAL A 21 -1.82 0.19 5.61
CA VAL A 21 -0.58 -0.61 5.68
C VAL A 21 0.47 -0.04 4.72
N ALA A 22 0.08 0.21 3.48
CA ALA A 22 1.01 0.73 2.48
C ALA A 22 1.57 2.09 2.89
N SER A 23 0.74 2.98 3.42
CA SER A 23 1.18 4.30 3.89
C SER A 23 2.14 4.21 5.06
N GLN A 24 1.87 3.34 6.02
CA GLN A 24 2.75 3.18 7.18
C GLN A 24 4.10 2.56 6.78
N VAL A 25 4.10 1.64 5.82
CA VAL A 25 5.35 1.08 5.28
C VAL A 25 6.14 2.18 4.56
N ALA A 26 5.48 2.95 3.70
CA ALA A 26 6.14 4.02 2.95
C ALA A 26 6.69 5.11 3.86
N ALA A 27 6.00 5.41 4.97
CA ALA A 27 6.44 6.41 5.94
C ALA A 27 7.52 5.89 6.89
N GLY A 28 7.86 4.61 6.81
CA GLY A 28 8.84 4.00 7.71
C GLY A 28 8.30 3.64 9.09
N GLU A 29 7.01 3.79 9.31
CA GLU A 29 6.36 3.43 10.58
C GLU A 29 6.31 1.91 10.77
N LEU A 30 6.21 1.17 9.68
CA LEU A 30 6.32 -0.28 9.66
C LEU A 30 7.61 -0.65 8.95
N ALA A 31 8.63 -1.01 9.73
CA ALA A 31 9.93 -1.34 9.18
C ALA A 31 9.92 -2.66 8.42
N ALA A 32 10.83 -2.81 7.48
CA ALA A 32 11.02 -4.08 6.77
C ALA A 32 11.27 -5.22 7.77
N GLY A 33 10.63 -6.35 7.53
CA GLY A 33 10.71 -7.49 8.42
C GLY A 33 9.69 -7.49 9.56
N THR A 34 8.95 -6.40 9.74
CA THR A 34 7.89 -6.34 10.75
C THR A 34 6.80 -7.36 10.42
N ARG A 35 6.44 -8.16 11.41
CA ARG A 35 5.37 -9.14 11.25
C ARG A 35 4.01 -8.49 11.43
N LEU A 36 3.14 -8.68 10.47
CA LEU A 36 1.76 -8.20 10.58
C LEU A 36 0.92 -9.21 11.37
N PRO A 37 -0.19 -8.76 11.99
CA PRO A 37 -1.12 -9.68 12.63
C PRO A 37 -1.64 -10.71 11.65
N THR A 38 -2.06 -11.87 12.14
CA THR A 38 -2.71 -12.85 11.28
C THR A 38 -4.02 -12.26 10.75
N VAL A 39 -4.48 -12.78 9.63
CA VAL A 39 -5.74 -12.36 9.02
C VAL A 39 -6.88 -12.45 10.04
N ARG A 40 -6.97 -13.59 10.74
CA ARG A 40 -8.03 -13.81 11.72
C ARG A 40 -7.94 -12.85 12.90
N SER A 41 -6.75 -12.66 13.44
CA SER A 41 -6.52 -11.77 14.57
C SER A 41 -6.89 -10.32 14.24
N LEU A 42 -6.46 -9.86 13.08
CA LEU A 42 -6.75 -8.48 12.65
C LEU A 42 -8.25 -8.29 12.35
N ALA A 43 -8.88 -9.29 11.75
CA ALA A 43 -10.32 -9.24 11.49
C ALA A 43 -11.11 -9.10 12.80
N GLU A 44 -10.73 -9.85 13.83
CA GLU A 44 -11.37 -9.73 15.15
C GLU A 44 -11.14 -8.34 15.75
N GLU A 45 -9.91 -7.86 15.71
CA GLU A 45 -9.56 -6.56 16.26
C GLU A 45 -10.32 -5.43 15.60
N LEU A 46 -10.47 -5.48 14.28
CA LEU A 46 -11.14 -4.43 13.52
C LEU A 46 -12.65 -4.63 13.38
N GLY A 47 -13.16 -5.78 13.78
CA GLY A 47 -14.59 -6.08 13.67
C GLY A 47 -15.06 -6.23 12.21
N ILE A 48 -14.22 -6.75 11.34
CA ILE A 48 -14.53 -6.95 9.93
C ILE A 48 -14.35 -8.42 9.54
N ALA A 49 -14.84 -8.77 8.36
CA ALA A 49 -14.77 -10.16 7.89
C ALA A 49 -13.33 -10.59 7.63
N VAL A 50 -13.04 -11.87 7.91
CA VAL A 50 -11.74 -12.47 7.62
C VAL A 50 -11.36 -12.30 6.15
N ASN A 51 -12.31 -12.51 5.24
CA ASN A 51 -12.06 -12.36 3.80
C ASN A 51 -11.68 -10.93 3.41
N THR A 52 -12.17 -9.94 4.12
CA THR A 52 -11.83 -8.53 3.89
C THR A 52 -10.34 -8.28 4.18
N VAL A 53 -9.86 -8.78 5.32
CA VAL A 53 -8.44 -8.68 5.67
C VAL A 53 -7.59 -9.49 4.70
N ALA A 54 -8.02 -10.71 4.37
CA ALA A 54 -7.31 -11.56 3.43
C ALA A 54 -7.14 -10.89 2.07
N ARG A 55 -8.18 -10.22 1.58
CA ARG A 55 -8.12 -9.49 0.32
C ARG A 55 -7.10 -8.35 0.38
N ALA A 56 -7.13 -7.57 1.46
CA ALA A 56 -6.15 -6.49 1.63
C ALA A 56 -4.72 -7.03 1.62
N TYR A 57 -4.47 -8.12 2.32
CA TYR A 57 -3.14 -8.72 2.38
C TYR A 57 -2.71 -9.27 1.02
N ARG A 58 -3.61 -9.90 0.27
CA ARG A 58 -3.28 -10.39 -1.08
C ARG A 58 -2.89 -9.25 -2.02
N GLU A 59 -3.59 -8.13 -1.95
CA GLU A 59 -3.26 -6.98 -2.80
C GLU A 59 -1.92 -6.36 -2.39
N LEU A 60 -1.65 -6.26 -1.09
CA LEU A 60 -0.37 -5.77 -0.59
C LEU A 60 0.78 -6.69 -1.02
N GLU A 61 0.55 -8.00 -1.01
CA GLU A 61 1.55 -8.96 -1.49
C GLU A 61 1.79 -8.83 -3.00
N ALA A 62 0.73 -8.66 -3.77
CA ALA A 62 0.84 -8.45 -5.21
C ALA A 62 1.62 -7.17 -5.54
N ASP A 63 1.49 -6.15 -4.71
CA ASP A 63 2.21 -4.89 -4.88
C ASP A 63 3.62 -4.91 -4.28
N GLY A 64 4.04 -6.02 -3.69
CA GLY A 64 5.36 -6.15 -3.11
C GLY A 64 5.57 -5.46 -1.77
N VAL A 65 4.49 -4.96 -1.14
CA VAL A 65 4.56 -4.28 0.14
C VAL A 65 4.79 -5.26 1.29
N VAL A 66 4.18 -6.45 1.18
CA VAL A 66 4.33 -7.52 2.16
C VAL A 66 4.68 -8.83 1.48
N THR A 67 5.24 -9.76 2.24
CA THR A 67 5.56 -11.11 1.78
C THR A 67 5.01 -12.12 2.76
N THR A 68 4.38 -13.15 2.27
CA THR A 68 3.92 -14.26 3.11
C THR A 68 4.99 -15.34 3.15
N ASN A 69 5.48 -15.64 4.34
CA ASN A 69 6.56 -16.59 4.56
C ASN A 69 6.12 -17.71 5.50
N GLY A 70 5.35 -18.65 4.99
CA GLY A 70 4.98 -19.85 5.73
C GLY A 70 4.83 -19.64 7.24
N ARG A 71 5.79 -20.15 8.02
CA ARG A 71 5.76 -20.09 9.48
C ARG A 71 5.91 -18.69 10.06
N ARG A 72 6.48 -17.76 9.33
CA ARG A 72 6.65 -16.38 9.79
C ARG A 72 5.40 -15.55 9.56
N GLY A 73 4.44 -16.07 8.80
CA GLY A 73 3.25 -15.34 8.46
C GLY A 73 3.52 -14.24 7.46
N THR A 74 2.79 -13.14 7.55
CA THR A 74 2.92 -12.01 6.65
C THR A 74 3.84 -10.96 7.26
N VAL A 75 4.88 -10.58 6.53
CA VAL A 75 5.88 -9.61 6.99
C VAL A 75 6.03 -8.49 5.97
N VAL A 76 6.45 -7.33 6.45
CA VAL A 76 6.76 -6.19 5.58
C VAL A 76 7.98 -6.55 4.73
N SER A 77 7.88 -6.34 3.43
CA SER A 77 8.93 -6.71 2.48
C SER A 77 10.18 -5.87 2.68
N SER A 78 11.34 -6.51 2.58
CA SER A 78 12.62 -5.81 2.71
C SER A 78 12.93 -4.90 1.53
N ALA A 79 12.32 -5.15 0.38
CA ALA A 79 12.52 -4.35 -0.82
C ALA A 79 11.44 -3.29 -0.99
N ALA A 80 10.58 -3.09 0.02
CA ALA A 80 9.44 -2.19 -0.10
C ALA A 80 9.90 -0.80 -0.49
N LEU A 81 9.55 -0.38 -1.64
CA LEU A 81 9.55 1.03 -2.10
C LEU A 81 10.84 1.84 -1.88
N ALA A 82 11.73 1.41 -1.01
CA ALA A 82 12.98 2.12 -0.73
C ALA A 82 13.91 2.04 -1.92
N ASP A 83 13.68 1.09 -2.79
CA ASP A 83 14.73 0.81 -3.72
C ASP A 83 14.39 1.15 -5.13
N GLY A 84 14.16 1.10 -5.87
CA GLY A 84 14.15 1.37 -7.24
C GLY A 84 12.76 1.25 -7.86
N ASP A 85 11.85 0.49 -7.28
CA ASP A 85 10.58 0.22 -7.94
C ASP A 85 9.70 1.47 -8.05
N ALA A 86 9.55 2.21 -6.97
CA ALA A 86 8.78 3.46 -7.00
C ALA A 86 9.48 4.50 -7.85
N LEU A 87 10.81 4.59 -7.74
CA LEU A 87 11.58 5.50 -8.57
C LEU A 87 11.50 5.11 -10.05
N ALA A 88 11.54 3.81 -10.35
CA ALA A 88 11.41 3.33 -11.73
C ALA A 88 10.04 3.66 -12.32
N LEU A 89 8.97 3.54 -11.53
CA LEU A 89 7.62 3.95 -11.94
C LEU A 89 7.58 5.44 -12.23
N ALA A 90 8.16 6.24 -11.35
CA ALA A 90 8.22 7.69 -11.53
C ALA A 90 9.04 8.04 -12.77
N ALA A 91 10.18 7.39 -12.98
CA ALA A 91 11.03 7.63 -14.14
C ALA A 91 10.30 7.30 -15.44
N GLY A 92 9.53 6.21 -15.46
CA GLY A 92 8.70 5.85 -16.60
C GLY A 92 7.65 6.90 -16.92
N TYR A 93 6.99 7.41 -15.89
CA TYR A 93 6.03 8.49 -16.06
C TYR A 93 6.70 9.77 -16.58
N VAL A 94 7.83 10.13 -16.00
CA VAL A 94 8.59 11.32 -16.42
C VAL A 94 9.01 11.22 -17.89
N ASP A 95 9.50 10.06 -18.31
CA ASP A 95 9.89 9.83 -19.69
C ASP A 95 8.71 10.07 -20.65
N GLN A 96 7.56 9.49 -20.34
CA GLN A 96 6.35 9.67 -21.14
C GLN A 96 5.86 11.11 -21.12
N ALA A 97 5.89 11.76 -19.97
CA ALA A 97 5.48 13.15 -19.85
C ALA A 97 6.36 14.07 -20.71
N ARG A 98 7.67 13.85 -20.66
CA ARG A 98 8.62 14.64 -21.45
C ARG A 98 8.43 14.42 -22.95
N ARG A 99 8.16 13.20 -23.38
CA ARG A 99 7.87 12.90 -24.78
C ARG A 99 6.63 13.63 -25.29
N ARG A 100 5.69 13.92 -24.42
CA ARG A 100 4.47 14.64 -24.75
C ARG A 100 4.63 16.16 -24.60
N GLY A 101 5.82 16.62 -24.23
CA GLY A 101 6.11 18.04 -24.08
C GLY A 101 5.60 18.66 -22.78
N LEU A 102 5.28 17.83 -21.78
CA LEU A 102 4.82 18.37 -20.51
C LEU A 102 5.98 18.94 -19.71
N THR A 103 5.72 20.04 -19.01
CA THR A 103 6.65 20.60 -18.04
C THR A 103 6.53 19.83 -16.71
N LEU A 104 7.51 20.01 -15.83
CA LEU A 104 7.46 19.45 -14.49
C LEU A 104 6.19 19.86 -13.76
N ALA A 105 5.82 21.13 -13.84
CA ALA A 105 4.62 21.63 -13.18
C ALA A 105 3.35 20.94 -13.71
N GLU A 106 3.26 20.75 -15.02
CA GLU A 106 2.12 20.07 -15.64
C GLU A 106 2.09 18.58 -15.25
N ALA A 107 3.23 17.93 -15.30
CA ALA A 107 3.32 16.51 -14.93
C ALA A 107 2.96 16.30 -13.46
N THR A 108 3.42 17.17 -12.58
CA THR A 108 3.09 17.11 -11.14
C THR A 108 1.60 17.33 -10.92
N ARG A 109 1.00 18.26 -11.64
CA ARG A 109 -0.44 18.53 -11.55
C ARG A 109 -1.26 17.32 -11.95
N LEU A 110 -0.85 16.60 -12.98
CA LEU A 110 -1.54 15.38 -13.40
C LEU A 110 -1.46 14.30 -12.34
N VAL A 111 -0.32 14.15 -11.68
CA VAL A 111 -0.19 13.21 -10.55
C VAL A 111 -1.17 13.58 -9.45
N GLU A 112 -1.25 14.85 -9.09
CA GLU A 112 -2.16 15.32 -8.07
C GLU A 112 -3.62 15.06 -8.43
N GLN A 113 -3.99 15.27 -9.70
CA GLN A 113 -5.34 15.00 -10.18
C GLN A 113 -5.68 13.52 -10.15
N ALA A 114 -4.72 12.66 -10.45
CA ALA A 114 -4.91 11.21 -10.45
C ALA A 114 -4.94 10.63 -9.04
N TRP A 115 -4.40 11.36 -8.08
CA TRP A 115 -4.31 10.87 -6.71
C TRP A 115 -5.68 10.89 -6.04
N PRO A 116 -6.20 9.74 -5.58
CA PRO A 116 -7.50 9.71 -4.92
C PRO A 116 -7.39 10.36 -3.54
N ARG A 117 -8.44 11.05 -3.18
CA ARG A 117 -8.52 11.74 -1.88
C ARG A 117 -9.46 11.03 -0.93
#